data_ece77ebfc1fc491945e267088b26fb78
#
_entry.id   ece77ebfc1fc491945e267088b26fb78
#
_cell.length_a   1.000
_cell.length_b   1.000
_cell.length_c   1.000
_cell.angle_alpha   90.00
_cell.angle_beta   90.00
_cell.angle_gamma   90.00
#
_symmetry.space_group_name_H-M   'P 1'
#
loop_
_entity.id
_entity.type
_entity.pdbx_description
1 polymer ?
#
loop_
_entity_poly.entity_id
_entity_poly.type
_entity_poly.pdbx_seq_one_letter_code
_entity_poly.pdbx_strand_id
1 'polypeptide(L)'
;AARRVGAVRPDGGLVDEVAAMVEYPSAVLGGFDPSHLHLPEEILVTCLRHHQKFFAVQDGRGRLVAHFVGVKNGISEHLETVREGYERVLAARLADAAFYWTQDGKLPLAQQAQKLSAVVFQEGRGTLADKAVRVDHLARSIAAALGPDALSDPGLVRRIARLAKADLVTEMVKEFPELQGVVGRLYAARDGEPEAVGRGIEDHYRPVGADGALPETAEGAVVALADRLDTLAAGFVAGRAPTGSEDPWALRRAAMGALRICLERAWKVDLRALLSEAIEPLQKLVPASDATL
;
A
#
# COMPACT_ATOMS: atom_id res chain seq x y z
N ALA A 1 -9.97 -10.54 -31.55
CA ALA A 1 -9.56 -9.12 -31.67
C ALA A 1 -8.28 -8.87 -30.88
N ALA A 2 -8.19 -9.19 -29.58
CA ALA A 2 -7.02 -8.92 -28.74
C ALA A 2 -5.70 -9.46 -29.33
N ARG A 3 -5.68 -10.65 -29.91
CA ARG A 3 -4.47 -11.25 -30.53
C ARG A 3 -3.82 -10.43 -31.65
N ARG A 4 -4.50 -9.41 -32.20
CA ARG A 4 -3.92 -8.52 -33.21
C ARG A 4 -3.16 -7.34 -32.63
N VAL A 5 -3.45 -6.97 -31.37
CA VAL A 5 -2.86 -5.82 -30.68
C VAL A 5 -1.93 -6.25 -29.55
N GLY A 6 -2.08 -7.49 -29.04
CA GLY A 6 -1.27 -8.03 -27.97
C GLY A 6 -1.92 -9.24 -27.30
N ALA A 7 -1.42 -9.61 -26.13
CA ALA A 7 -1.97 -10.66 -25.27
C ALA A 7 -2.58 -10.04 -24.01
N VAL A 8 -3.65 -10.61 -23.51
CA VAL A 8 -4.19 -10.24 -22.19
C VAL A 8 -3.17 -10.62 -21.13
N ARG A 9 -2.81 -9.69 -20.25
CA ARG A 9 -1.94 -9.96 -19.11
C ARG A 9 -2.65 -10.95 -18.16
N PRO A 10 -2.00 -12.03 -17.75
CA PRO A 10 -2.59 -12.98 -16.80
C PRO A 10 -2.93 -12.31 -15.47
N ASP A 11 -4.18 -12.45 -15.02
CA ASP A 11 -4.65 -12.00 -13.70
C ASP A 11 -5.76 -12.97 -13.23
N GLY A 12 -5.36 -14.05 -12.57
CA GLY A 12 -6.27 -15.07 -12.09
C GLY A 12 -7.30 -14.53 -11.10
N GLY A 13 -6.87 -13.64 -10.19
CA GLY A 13 -7.77 -13.04 -9.21
C GLY A 13 -8.86 -12.18 -9.86
N LEU A 14 -8.51 -11.43 -10.92
CA LEU A 14 -9.51 -10.66 -11.67
C LEU A 14 -10.44 -11.58 -12.47
N VAL A 15 -9.92 -12.70 -13.00
CA VAL A 15 -10.77 -13.69 -13.69
C VAL A 15 -11.80 -14.26 -12.72
N ASP A 16 -11.40 -14.67 -11.53
CA ASP A 16 -12.31 -15.22 -10.51
C ASP A 16 -13.35 -14.18 -10.07
N GLU A 17 -12.92 -12.94 -9.86
CA GLU A 17 -13.80 -11.83 -9.50
C GLU A 17 -14.85 -11.57 -10.59
N VAL A 18 -14.42 -11.43 -11.84
CA VAL A 18 -15.32 -11.16 -12.97
C VAL A 18 -16.23 -12.35 -13.25
N ALA A 19 -15.72 -13.58 -13.14
CA ALA A 19 -16.54 -14.79 -13.31
C ALA A 19 -17.68 -14.87 -12.31
N ALA A 20 -17.46 -14.39 -11.07
CA ALA A 20 -18.51 -14.32 -10.05
C ALA A 20 -19.57 -13.23 -10.31
N MET A 21 -19.27 -12.25 -11.18
CA MET A 21 -20.14 -11.10 -11.47
C MET A 21 -20.97 -11.25 -12.76
N VAL A 22 -20.62 -12.19 -13.63
CA VAL A 22 -21.23 -12.32 -14.97
C VAL A 22 -21.78 -13.71 -15.22
N GLU A 23 -22.99 -13.77 -15.73
CA GLU A 23 -23.68 -15.02 -16.08
C GLU A 23 -23.41 -15.41 -17.56
N TYR A 24 -23.32 -14.41 -18.42
CA TYR A 24 -23.07 -14.60 -19.85
C TYR A 24 -21.99 -13.65 -20.34
N PRO A 25 -20.69 -14.05 -20.28
CA PRO A 25 -19.59 -13.15 -20.55
C PRO A 25 -19.42 -12.88 -22.07
N SER A 26 -19.34 -11.60 -22.42
CA SER A 26 -18.93 -11.13 -23.74
C SER A 26 -17.74 -10.21 -23.62
N ALA A 27 -16.62 -10.57 -24.27
CA ALA A 27 -15.40 -9.79 -24.22
C ALA A 27 -15.47 -8.56 -25.14
N VAL A 28 -15.09 -7.41 -24.60
CA VAL A 28 -15.02 -6.12 -25.31
C VAL A 28 -13.59 -5.65 -25.31
N LEU A 29 -12.97 -5.54 -26.50
CA LEU A 29 -11.67 -4.90 -26.64
C LEU A 29 -11.85 -3.41 -26.79
N GLY A 30 -11.27 -2.63 -25.88
CA GLY A 30 -11.22 -1.17 -25.92
C GLY A 30 -9.79 -0.65 -25.95
N GLY A 31 -9.67 0.66 -26.15
CA GLY A 31 -8.40 1.38 -26.13
C GLY A 31 -8.45 2.62 -25.27
N PHE A 32 -7.30 3.21 -25.04
CA PHE A 32 -7.14 4.50 -24.38
C PHE A 32 -6.02 5.31 -25.04
N ASP A 33 -5.92 6.59 -24.74
CA ASP A 33 -4.88 7.44 -25.31
C ASP A 33 -3.47 6.93 -24.95
N PRO A 34 -2.63 6.58 -25.95
CA PRO A 34 -1.26 6.11 -25.71
C PRO A 34 -0.39 7.09 -24.89
N SER A 35 -0.74 8.37 -24.85
CA SER A 35 -0.04 9.34 -24.02
C SER A 35 -0.01 8.95 -22.55
N HIS A 36 -1.02 8.24 -22.05
CA HIS A 36 -1.05 7.77 -20.65
C HIS A 36 -0.02 6.67 -20.34
N LEU A 37 0.59 6.03 -21.37
CA LEU A 37 1.64 5.02 -21.15
C LEU A 37 2.93 5.59 -20.54
N HIS A 38 3.04 6.92 -20.33
CA HIS A 38 4.12 7.52 -19.56
C HIS A 38 3.95 7.30 -18.05
N LEU A 39 2.74 6.98 -17.58
CA LEU A 39 2.50 6.64 -16.17
C LEU A 39 3.16 5.31 -15.80
N PRO A 40 3.61 5.15 -14.55
CA PRO A 40 4.06 3.86 -14.06
C PRO A 40 3.02 2.76 -14.30
N GLU A 41 3.51 1.58 -14.62
CA GLU A 41 2.67 0.43 -14.97
C GLU A 41 1.67 0.07 -13.86
N GLU A 42 2.10 0.15 -12.61
CA GLU A 42 1.28 -0.17 -11.44
C GLU A 42 0.06 0.77 -11.34
N ILE A 43 0.24 2.05 -11.67
CA ILE A 43 -0.86 3.03 -11.68
C ILE A 43 -1.84 2.70 -12.80
N LEU A 44 -1.33 2.43 -14.01
CA LEU A 44 -2.18 2.05 -15.16
C LEU A 44 -2.97 0.78 -14.87
N VAL A 45 -2.31 -0.26 -14.36
CA VAL A 45 -2.97 -1.53 -14.02
C VAL A 45 -4.03 -1.32 -12.94
N THR A 46 -3.76 -0.47 -11.95
CA THR A 46 -4.74 -0.15 -10.90
C THR A 46 -5.98 0.53 -11.46
N CYS A 47 -5.81 1.54 -12.32
CA CYS A 47 -6.95 2.19 -12.98
C CYS A 47 -7.81 1.21 -13.80
N LEU A 48 -7.17 0.28 -14.48
CA LEU A 48 -7.86 -0.75 -15.26
C LEU A 48 -8.59 -1.75 -14.34
N ARG A 49 -7.86 -2.34 -13.39
CA ARG A 49 -8.27 -3.49 -12.60
C ARG A 49 -9.25 -3.13 -11.49
N HIS A 50 -8.87 -2.19 -10.62
CA HIS A 50 -9.62 -1.94 -9.39
C HIS A 50 -10.93 -1.21 -9.65
N HIS A 51 -10.92 -0.22 -10.52
CA HIS A 51 -12.10 0.63 -10.75
C HIS A 51 -13.02 0.09 -11.84
N GLN A 52 -12.47 -0.53 -12.89
CA GLN A 52 -13.24 -0.91 -14.07
C GLN A 52 -13.35 -2.42 -14.30
N LYS A 53 -12.59 -3.23 -13.55
CA LYS A 53 -12.48 -4.68 -13.76
C LYS A 53 -12.04 -5.03 -15.19
N PHE A 54 -11.16 -4.21 -15.76
CA PHE A 54 -10.60 -4.42 -17.07
C PHE A 54 -9.27 -5.14 -17.01
N PHE A 55 -9.06 -6.04 -17.95
CA PHE A 55 -7.81 -6.77 -18.11
C PHE A 55 -6.85 -5.94 -18.97
N ALA A 56 -5.65 -5.74 -18.48
CA ALA A 56 -4.58 -5.07 -19.21
C ALA A 56 -4.12 -5.93 -20.40
N VAL A 57 -3.69 -5.27 -21.48
CA VAL A 57 -3.12 -5.92 -22.66
C VAL A 57 -1.63 -5.57 -22.75
N GLN A 58 -0.81 -6.56 -23.11
CA GLN A 58 0.64 -6.42 -23.23
C GLN A 58 1.14 -6.89 -24.61
N ASP A 59 2.24 -6.31 -25.08
CA ASP A 59 2.92 -6.73 -26.31
C ASP A 59 3.67 -8.07 -26.11
N GLY A 60 4.30 -8.56 -27.19
CA GLY A 60 5.11 -9.79 -27.15
C GLY A 60 6.36 -9.71 -26.26
N ARG A 61 6.69 -8.54 -25.71
CA ARG A 61 7.79 -8.30 -24.75
C ARG A 61 7.30 -8.08 -23.32
N GLY A 62 6.00 -8.24 -23.08
CA GLY A 62 5.38 -8.06 -21.77
C GLY A 62 5.11 -6.60 -21.38
N ARG A 63 5.31 -5.61 -22.25
CA ARG A 63 5.05 -4.20 -21.96
C ARG A 63 3.57 -3.88 -22.22
N LEU A 64 2.97 -3.07 -21.34
CA LEU A 64 1.60 -2.61 -21.56
C LEU A 64 1.43 -1.88 -22.89
N VAL A 65 0.31 -2.13 -23.53
CA VAL A 65 -0.14 -1.38 -24.72
C VAL A 65 -1.43 -0.63 -24.37
N ALA A 66 -1.74 0.41 -25.13
CA ALA A 66 -2.90 1.28 -24.88
C ALA A 66 -4.25 0.61 -25.22
N HIS A 67 -4.42 -0.63 -24.73
CA HIS A 67 -5.61 -1.44 -24.93
C HIS A 67 -5.98 -2.18 -23.65
N PHE A 68 -7.27 -2.51 -23.53
CA PHE A 68 -7.79 -3.31 -22.42
C PHE A 68 -8.87 -4.26 -22.92
N VAL A 69 -9.17 -5.28 -22.14
CA VAL A 69 -10.33 -6.14 -22.34
C VAL A 69 -11.27 -5.99 -21.16
N GLY A 70 -12.47 -5.49 -21.43
CA GLY A 70 -13.58 -5.51 -20.48
C GLY A 70 -14.48 -6.72 -20.73
N VAL A 71 -15.26 -7.12 -19.72
CA VAL A 71 -16.25 -8.18 -19.84
C VAL A 71 -17.63 -7.60 -19.59
N LYS A 72 -18.49 -7.71 -20.61
CA LYS A 72 -19.91 -7.34 -20.53
C LYS A 72 -20.71 -8.58 -20.10
N ASN A 73 -21.67 -8.41 -19.20
CA ASN A 73 -22.69 -9.43 -18.95
C ASN A 73 -23.80 -9.35 -20.01
N GLY A 74 -24.01 -10.42 -20.75
CA GLY A 74 -25.02 -10.52 -21.79
C GLY A 74 -24.46 -10.81 -23.17
N ILE A 75 -25.37 -10.97 -24.16
CA ILE A 75 -25.04 -11.31 -25.56
C ILE A 75 -24.19 -10.24 -26.25
N SER A 76 -23.53 -10.63 -27.36
CA SER A 76 -22.59 -9.78 -28.08
C SER A 76 -23.23 -8.64 -28.90
N GLU A 77 -24.46 -8.24 -28.57
CA GLU A 77 -25.12 -7.08 -29.19
C GLU A 77 -24.62 -5.76 -28.59
N HIS A 78 -24.61 -4.70 -29.41
CA HIS A 78 -24.24 -3.34 -29.01
C HIS A 78 -22.83 -3.23 -28.40
N LEU A 79 -21.90 -4.11 -28.78
CA LEU A 79 -20.53 -4.09 -28.23
C LEU A 79 -19.80 -2.77 -28.51
N GLU A 80 -20.12 -2.11 -29.61
CA GLU A 80 -19.54 -0.81 -29.97
C GLU A 80 -19.93 0.27 -28.96
N THR A 81 -21.21 0.41 -28.64
CA THR A 81 -21.72 1.37 -27.65
C THR A 81 -21.14 1.09 -26.26
N VAL A 82 -21.02 -0.21 -25.91
CA VAL A 82 -20.40 -0.61 -24.63
C VAL A 82 -18.92 -0.25 -24.61
N ARG A 83 -18.19 -0.50 -25.69
CA ARG A 83 -16.79 -0.12 -25.85
C ARG A 83 -16.60 1.38 -25.63
N GLU A 84 -17.35 2.21 -26.34
CA GLU A 84 -17.30 3.67 -26.18
C GLU A 84 -17.57 4.12 -24.75
N GLY A 85 -18.52 3.46 -24.07
CA GLY A 85 -18.80 3.70 -22.65
C GLY A 85 -17.62 3.36 -21.76
N TYR A 86 -17.00 2.21 -21.95
CA TYR A 86 -15.82 1.76 -21.21
C TYR A 86 -14.61 2.68 -21.44
N GLU A 87 -14.34 3.05 -22.69
CA GLU A 87 -13.26 3.96 -23.08
C GLU A 87 -13.43 5.33 -22.44
N ARG A 88 -14.67 5.86 -22.41
CA ARG A 88 -14.98 7.17 -21.80
C ARG A 88 -14.73 7.17 -20.29
N VAL A 89 -15.19 6.15 -19.58
CA VAL A 89 -15.00 6.06 -18.12
C VAL A 89 -13.52 5.87 -17.77
N LEU A 90 -12.81 5.01 -18.52
CA LEU A 90 -11.39 4.81 -18.32
C LEU A 90 -10.58 6.07 -18.61
N ALA A 91 -10.92 6.82 -19.68
CA ALA A 91 -10.24 8.08 -20.02
C ALA A 91 -10.30 9.09 -18.87
N ALA A 92 -11.44 9.22 -18.20
CA ALA A 92 -11.56 10.09 -17.03
C ALA A 92 -10.63 9.65 -15.88
N ARG A 93 -10.60 8.35 -15.56
CA ARG A 93 -9.74 7.80 -14.50
C ARG A 93 -8.25 7.95 -14.80
N LEU A 94 -7.85 7.74 -16.05
CA LEU A 94 -6.45 7.93 -16.48
C LEU A 94 -6.05 9.41 -16.46
N ALA A 95 -6.96 10.32 -16.81
CA ALA A 95 -6.73 11.75 -16.71
C ALA A 95 -6.53 12.19 -15.25
N ASP A 96 -7.34 11.68 -14.32
CA ASP A 96 -7.20 11.92 -12.88
C ASP A 96 -5.84 11.40 -12.38
N ALA A 97 -5.47 10.16 -12.73
CA ALA A 97 -4.19 9.59 -12.34
C ALA A 97 -2.99 10.39 -12.89
N ALA A 98 -3.04 10.82 -14.15
CA ALA A 98 -2.00 11.65 -14.75
C ALA A 98 -1.90 13.02 -14.08
N PHE A 99 -3.03 13.60 -13.73
CA PHE A 99 -3.10 14.87 -13.00
C PHE A 99 -2.44 14.72 -11.60
N TYR A 100 -2.83 13.71 -10.80
CA TYR A 100 -2.28 13.51 -9.47
C TYR A 100 -0.79 13.13 -9.52
N TRP A 101 -0.37 12.28 -10.46
CA TRP A 101 1.04 11.98 -10.69
C TRP A 101 1.87 13.25 -10.90
N THR A 102 1.34 14.18 -11.69
CA THR A 102 2.00 15.46 -11.97
C THR A 102 1.97 16.40 -10.77
N GLN A 103 0.83 16.51 -10.06
CA GLN A 103 0.69 17.42 -8.91
C GLN A 103 1.56 16.97 -7.74
N ASP A 104 1.52 15.70 -7.37
CA ASP A 104 2.34 15.16 -6.30
C ASP A 104 3.83 15.23 -6.63
N GLY A 105 4.18 15.23 -7.94
CA GLY A 105 5.54 15.38 -8.41
C GLY A 105 6.17 16.76 -8.15
N LYS A 106 5.40 17.75 -7.77
CA LYS A 106 5.90 19.10 -7.47
C LYS A 106 6.64 19.19 -6.13
N LEU A 107 6.39 18.23 -5.23
CA LEU A 107 7.00 18.19 -3.91
C LEU A 107 7.67 16.82 -3.68
N PRO A 108 8.94 16.78 -3.27
CA PRO A 108 9.59 15.55 -2.88
C PRO A 108 8.82 14.82 -1.76
N LEU A 109 8.91 13.48 -1.74
CA LEU A 109 8.24 12.63 -0.73
C LEU A 109 8.63 13.04 0.71
N ALA A 110 9.88 13.46 0.93
CA ALA A 110 10.34 13.95 2.22
C ALA A 110 9.63 15.25 2.67
N GLN A 111 9.21 16.09 1.73
CA GLN A 111 8.40 17.27 2.03
C GLN A 111 6.93 16.92 2.22
N GLN A 112 6.42 15.94 1.47
CA GLN A 112 5.08 15.38 1.70
C GLN A 112 4.96 14.82 3.13
N ALA A 113 6.01 14.13 3.64
CA ALA A 113 6.04 13.60 4.99
C ALA A 113 5.77 14.66 6.09
N GLN A 114 6.09 15.93 5.86
CA GLN A 114 5.81 16.99 6.81
C GLN A 114 4.31 17.23 7.01
N LYS A 115 3.49 16.92 5.99
CA LYS A 115 2.03 17.05 6.07
C LYS A 115 1.38 16.00 6.98
N LEU A 116 2.10 14.95 7.35
CA LEU A 116 1.62 13.94 8.31
C LEU A 116 1.28 14.54 9.68
N SER A 117 1.86 15.70 10.02
CA SER A 117 1.54 16.43 11.25
C SER A 117 0.09 16.96 11.29
N ALA A 118 -0.55 17.11 10.13
CA ALA A 118 -1.95 17.53 10.04
C ALA A 118 -2.94 16.34 10.02
N VAL A 119 -2.46 15.11 9.98
CA VAL A 119 -3.30 13.91 9.91
C VAL A 119 -3.34 13.23 11.27
N VAL A 120 -4.51 13.20 11.89
CA VAL A 120 -4.72 12.50 13.17
C VAL A 120 -4.54 10.99 12.95
N PHE A 121 -3.68 10.36 13.76
CA PHE A 121 -3.52 8.91 13.76
C PHE A 121 -4.67 8.23 14.50
N GLN A 122 -4.83 8.61 15.76
CA GLN A 122 -5.93 8.21 16.63
C GLN A 122 -6.18 9.34 17.63
N GLU A 123 -7.44 9.52 18.00
CA GLU A 123 -7.80 10.52 19.01
C GLU A 123 -7.02 10.29 20.32
N GLY A 124 -6.37 11.34 20.81
CA GLY A 124 -5.52 11.26 22.00
C GLY A 124 -4.21 10.49 21.86
N ARG A 125 -3.80 10.09 20.63
CA ARG A 125 -2.56 9.35 20.35
C ARG A 125 -1.64 10.06 19.36
N GLY A 126 -1.94 11.32 19.07
CA GLY A 126 -1.16 12.15 18.17
C GLY A 126 -1.48 11.98 16.69
N THR A 127 -0.61 12.51 15.87
CA THR A 127 -0.70 12.54 14.41
C THR A 127 0.05 11.36 13.77
N LEU A 128 -0.08 11.21 12.45
CA LEU A 128 0.75 10.27 11.70
C LEU A 128 2.24 10.65 11.75
N ALA A 129 2.58 11.93 11.91
CA ALA A 129 3.97 12.35 12.12
C ALA A 129 4.52 11.83 13.46
N ASP A 130 3.73 11.92 14.53
CA ASP A 130 4.10 11.36 15.84
C ASP A 130 4.26 9.84 15.78
N LYS A 131 3.37 9.16 15.06
CA LYS A 131 3.50 7.72 14.78
C LYS A 131 4.79 7.40 14.02
N ALA A 132 5.14 8.16 13.00
CA ALA A 132 6.37 7.94 12.24
C ALA A 132 7.63 8.09 13.11
N VAL A 133 7.63 9.03 14.07
CA VAL A 133 8.71 9.19 15.04
C VAL A 133 8.80 7.96 15.97
N ARG A 134 7.69 7.44 16.49
CA ARG A 134 7.67 6.24 17.33
C ARG A 134 8.13 5.00 16.55
N VAL A 135 7.67 4.87 15.30
CA VAL A 135 8.10 3.78 14.41
C VAL A 135 9.60 3.86 14.10
N ASP A 136 10.17 5.05 13.83
CA ASP A 136 11.63 5.23 13.65
C ASP A 136 12.40 4.78 14.91
N HIS A 137 11.92 5.15 16.08
CA HIS A 137 12.56 4.75 17.34
C HIS A 137 12.53 3.22 17.54
N LEU A 138 11.34 2.63 17.44
CA LEU A 138 11.14 1.20 17.63
C LEU A 138 11.86 0.35 16.57
N ALA A 139 11.88 0.82 15.32
CA ALA A 139 12.61 0.15 14.25
C ALA A 139 14.12 0.09 14.50
N ARG A 140 14.70 1.13 15.09
CA ARG A 140 16.11 1.11 15.52
C ARG A 140 16.36 0.14 16.67
N SER A 141 15.45 0.06 17.62
CA SER A 141 15.56 -0.91 18.74
C SER A 141 15.48 -2.35 18.21
N ILE A 142 14.56 -2.62 17.26
CA ILE A 142 14.47 -3.92 16.57
C ILE A 142 15.77 -4.22 15.83
N ALA A 143 16.27 -3.29 15.03
CA ALA A 143 17.51 -3.45 14.28
C ALA A 143 18.71 -3.76 15.20
N ALA A 144 18.81 -3.07 16.35
CA ALA A 144 19.85 -3.31 17.34
C ALA A 144 19.72 -4.70 17.99
N ALA A 145 18.48 -5.14 18.29
CA ALA A 145 18.23 -6.46 18.88
C ALA A 145 18.53 -7.62 17.91
N LEU A 146 18.38 -7.40 16.60
CA LEU A 146 18.69 -8.39 15.56
C LEU A 146 20.19 -8.53 15.32
N GLY A 147 20.96 -7.48 15.59
CA GLY A 147 22.40 -7.46 15.39
C GLY A 147 22.83 -7.07 13.94
N PRO A 148 24.13 -6.87 13.73
CA PRO A 148 24.66 -6.28 12.49
C PRO A 148 24.48 -7.17 11.25
N ASP A 149 24.45 -8.49 11.44
CA ASP A 149 24.38 -9.44 10.31
C ASP A 149 22.94 -9.64 9.77
N ALA A 150 21.93 -9.10 10.43
CA ALA A 150 20.53 -9.29 10.05
C ALA A 150 20.07 -8.33 8.95
N LEU A 151 20.78 -7.24 8.73
CA LEU A 151 20.43 -6.15 7.83
C LEU A 151 21.59 -5.86 6.86
N SER A 152 21.26 -5.55 5.62
CA SER A 152 22.27 -5.16 4.63
C SER A 152 22.87 -3.77 4.92
N ASP A 153 22.00 -2.84 5.38
CA ASP A 153 22.38 -1.51 5.82
C ASP A 153 21.40 -0.98 6.89
N PRO A 154 21.79 -0.97 8.18
CA PRO A 154 20.97 -0.42 9.25
C PRO A 154 20.60 1.06 9.07
N GLY A 155 21.37 1.83 8.28
CA GLY A 155 21.09 3.22 7.97
C GLY A 155 19.80 3.40 7.15
N LEU A 156 19.49 2.42 6.30
CA LEU A 156 18.25 2.40 5.50
C LEU A 156 17.00 2.31 6.36
N VAL A 157 17.02 1.57 7.47
CA VAL A 157 15.86 1.43 8.40
C VAL A 157 15.34 2.80 8.80
N ARG A 158 16.23 3.70 9.22
CA ARG A 158 15.85 5.06 9.61
C ARG A 158 15.26 5.85 8.44
N ARG A 159 15.87 5.72 7.24
CA ARG A 159 15.37 6.45 6.06
C ARG A 159 14.00 5.95 5.64
N ILE A 160 13.80 4.64 5.63
CA ILE A 160 12.50 4.01 5.34
C ILE A 160 11.46 4.47 6.35
N ALA A 161 11.73 4.36 7.67
CA ALA A 161 10.78 4.72 8.71
C ALA A 161 10.31 6.19 8.62
N ARG A 162 11.21 7.11 8.25
CA ARG A 162 10.89 8.53 8.09
C ARG A 162 10.04 8.85 6.86
N LEU A 163 10.16 8.06 5.81
CA LEU A 163 9.40 8.23 4.56
C LEU A 163 8.18 7.32 4.50
N ALA A 164 8.13 6.29 5.35
CA ALA A 164 6.95 5.46 5.50
C ALA A 164 5.74 6.34 5.85
N LYS A 165 4.56 6.01 5.33
CA LYS A 165 3.33 6.80 5.50
C LYS A 165 3.27 8.14 4.74
N ALA A 166 4.39 8.65 4.15
CA ALA A 166 4.37 9.92 3.42
C ALA A 166 3.45 9.88 2.19
N ASP A 167 3.24 8.71 1.63
CA ASP A 167 2.30 8.47 0.52
C ASP A 167 0.83 8.69 0.90
N LEU A 168 0.46 8.52 2.17
CA LEU A 168 -0.92 8.72 2.66
C LEU A 168 -1.43 10.16 2.52
N VAL A 169 -0.54 11.14 2.41
CA VAL A 169 -0.91 12.55 2.26
C VAL A 169 -0.84 13.03 0.81
N THR A 170 -0.51 12.15 -0.12
CA THR A 170 -0.50 12.44 -1.56
C THR A 170 -1.91 12.41 -2.12
N GLU A 171 -2.15 13.20 -3.17
CA GLU A 171 -3.45 13.20 -3.84
C GLU A 171 -3.70 11.86 -4.55
N MET A 172 -2.64 11.22 -5.04
CA MET A 172 -2.72 9.90 -5.66
C MET A 172 -3.29 8.86 -4.70
N VAL A 173 -2.77 8.73 -3.48
CA VAL A 173 -3.26 7.71 -2.52
C VAL A 173 -4.63 8.06 -1.95
N LYS A 174 -4.98 9.34 -1.87
CA LYS A 174 -6.34 9.75 -1.47
C LYS A 174 -7.40 9.28 -2.48
N GLU A 175 -7.10 9.36 -3.78
CA GLU A 175 -8.02 8.96 -4.84
C GLU A 175 -7.91 7.45 -5.16
N PHE A 176 -6.70 6.88 -5.05
CA PHE A 176 -6.40 5.47 -5.33
C PHE A 176 -5.76 4.80 -4.09
N PRO A 177 -6.55 4.50 -3.03
CA PRO A 177 -6.02 3.95 -1.77
C PRO A 177 -5.29 2.61 -1.92
N GLU A 178 -5.64 1.83 -2.93
CA GLU A 178 -4.99 0.56 -3.27
C GLU A 178 -3.54 0.72 -3.76
N LEU A 179 -3.12 1.93 -4.13
CA LEU A 179 -1.74 2.27 -4.47
C LEU A 179 -0.87 2.63 -3.26
N GLN A 180 -1.43 2.55 -2.04
CA GLN A 180 -0.69 2.75 -0.81
C GLN A 180 0.55 1.85 -0.76
N GLY A 181 1.70 2.42 -0.43
CA GLY A 181 3.00 1.75 -0.46
C GLY A 181 3.64 1.78 -1.85
N VAL A 182 2.93 1.36 -2.89
CA VAL A 182 3.42 1.41 -4.28
C VAL A 182 3.75 2.84 -4.69
N VAL A 183 2.86 3.79 -4.43
CA VAL A 183 3.09 5.22 -4.70
C VAL A 183 4.27 5.75 -3.90
N GLY A 184 4.40 5.35 -2.63
CA GLY A 184 5.55 5.70 -1.81
C GLY A 184 6.87 5.26 -2.44
N ARG A 185 6.94 4.03 -2.95
CA ARG A 185 8.11 3.50 -3.68
C ARG A 185 8.39 4.28 -4.96
N LEU A 186 7.35 4.51 -5.77
CA LEU A 186 7.49 5.21 -7.06
C LEU A 186 7.95 6.66 -6.85
N TYR A 187 7.42 7.35 -5.84
CA TYR A 187 7.83 8.72 -5.54
C TYR A 187 9.22 8.80 -4.95
N ALA A 188 9.59 7.85 -4.07
CA ALA A 188 10.97 7.73 -3.58
C ALA A 188 11.96 7.56 -4.75
N ALA A 189 11.68 6.68 -5.70
CA ALA A 189 12.51 6.47 -6.88
C ALA A 189 12.60 7.73 -7.75
N ARG A 190 11.49 8.43 -7.98
CA ARG A 190 11.46 9.71 -8.71
C ARG A 190 12.31 10.78 -8.04
N ASP A 191 12.32 10.81 -6.72
CA ASP A 191 13.07 11.78 -5.93
C ASP A 191 14.55 11.40 -5.76
N GLY A 192 15.02 10.29 -6.36
CA GLY A 192 16.40 9.84 -6.33
C GLY A 192 16.81 9.09 -5.08
N GLU A 193 15.86 8.61 -4.27
CA GLU A 193 16.16 7.72 -3.15
C GLU A 193 16.71 6.37 -3.66
N PRO A 194 17.58 5.73 -2.87
CA PRO A 194 18.03 4.38 -3.18
C PRO A 194 16.85 3.41 -3.37
N GLU A 195 16.98 2.47 -4.30
CA GLU A 195 15.92 1.47 -4.58
C GLU A 195 15.49 0.72 -3.32
N ALA A 196 16.44 0.38 -2.44
CA ALA A 196 16.16 -0.28 -1.17
C ALA A 196 15.25 0.54 -0.25
N VAL A 197 15.35 1.88 -0.27
CA VAL A 197 14.44 2.77 0.47
C VAL A 197 13.03 2.69 -0.09
N GLY A 198 12.88 2.79 -1.41
CA GLY A 198 11.58 2.68 -2.07
C GLY A 198 10.91 1.33 -1.79
N ARG A 199 11.65 0.23 -1.94
CA ARG A 199 11.15 -1.12 -1.62
C ARG A 199 10.75 -1.24 -0.15
N GLY A 200 11.55 -0.73 0.77
CA GLY A 200 11.23 -0.75 2.19
C GLY A 200 9.98 0.07 2.55
N ILE A 201 9.73 1.18 1.83
CA ILE A 201 8.49 1.96 1.97
C ILE A 201 7.27 1.13 1.55
N GLU A 202 7.35 0.39 0.43
CA GLU A 202 6.27 -0.51 0.04
C GLU A 202 6.12 -1.68 1.03
N ASP A 203 7.22 -2.30 1.39
CA ASP A 203 7.27 -3.48 2.27
C ASP A 203 6.69 -3.24 3.66
N HIS A 204 6.79 -2.01 4.21
CA HIS A 204 6.31 -1.77 5.58
C HIS A 204 4.79 -1.92 5.72
N TYR A 205 4.04 -1.88 4.63
CA TYR A 205 2.60 -2.18 4.65
C TYR A 205 2.30 -3.69 4.63
N ARG A 206 3.29 -4.52 4.22
CA ARG A 206 3.11 -5.98 4.12
C ARG A 206 3.27 -6.66 5.48
N PRO A 207 2.56 -7.78 5.74
CA PRO A 207 1.52 -8.38 4.91
C PRO A 207 0.22 -7.58 4.95
N VAL A 208 -0.47 -7.51 3.83
CA VAL A 208 -1.83 -6.99 3.75
C VAL A 208 -2.78 -8.18 3.92
N GLY A 209 -3.50 -8.22 5.06
CA GLY A 209 -4.36 -9.35 5.38
C GLY A 209 -3.62 -10.58 5.94
N ALA A 210 -4.37 -11.66 6.20
CA ALA A 210 -3.85 -12.88 6.85
C ALA A 210 -2.85 -13.64 5.96
N ASP A 211 -3.15 -13.77 4.67
CA ASP A 211 -2.37 -14.55 3.71
C ASP A 211 -1.53 -13.68 2.76
N GLY A 212 -1.49 -12.36 3.00
CA GLY A 212 -0.75 -11.42 2.17
C GLY A 212 0.76 -11.72 2.14
N ALA A 213 1.41 -11.32 1.04
CA ALA A 213 2.86 -11.42 0.89
C ALA A 213 3.58 -10.70 2.03
N LEU A 214 4.66 -11.30 2.52
CA LEU A 214 5.51 -10.70 3.54
C LEU A 214 6.46 -9.66 2.94
N PRO A 215 7.03 -8.76 3.77
CA PRO A 215 8.09 -7.86 3.32
C PRO A 215 9.24 -8.62 2.65
N GLU A 216 9.72 -8.15 1.51
CA GLU A 216 10.80 -8.79 0.78
C GLU A 216 12.18 -8.40 1.37
N THR A 217 12.35 -7.12 1.70
CA THR A 217 13.59 -6.59 2.28
C THR A 217 13.64 -6.78 3.81
N ALA A 218 14.83 -6.98 4.37
CA ALA A 218 15.00 -7.09 5.81
C ALA A 218 14.71 -5.75 6.51
N GLU A 219 15.19 -4.65 5.95
CA GLU A 219 14.98 -3.30 6.46
C GLU A 219 13.49 -2.91 6.42
N GLY A 220 12.78 -3.22 5.33
CA GLY A 220 11.33 -3.02 5.22
C GLY A 220 10.56 -3.86 6.24
N ALA A 221 11.01 -5.11 6.49
CA ALA A 221 10.41 -5.98 7.50
C ALA A 221 10.60 -5.45 8.93
N VAL A 222 11.75 -4.84 9.24
CA VAL A 222 11.98 -4.17 10.54
C VAL A 222 10.98 -3.02 10.72
N VAL A 223 10.82 -2.17 9.70
CA VAL A 223 9.87 -1.05 9.77
C VAL A 223 8.42 -1.56 9.82
N ALA A 224 8.10 -2.62 9.08
CA ALA A 224 6.80 -3.28 9.12
C ALA A 224 6.46 -3.84 10.51
N LEU A 225 7.44 -4.47 11.17
CA LEU A 225 7.28 -4.96 12.54
C LEU A 225 7.07 -3.81 13.52
N ALA A 226 7.89 -2.75 13.44
CA ALA A 226 7.76 -1.55 14.26
C ALA A 226 6.39 -0.88 14.12
N ASP A 227 5.90 -0.70 12.90
CA ASP A 227 4.59 -0.10 12.63
C ASP A 227 3.44 -0.89 13.24
N ARG A 228 3.53 -2.24 13.21
CA ARG A 228 2.52 -3.13 13.81
C ARG A 228 2.56 -3.09 15.32
N LEU A 229 3.73 -3.11 15.91
CA LEU A 229 3.88 -3.03 17.37
C LEU A 229 3.40 -1.68 17.91
N ASP A 230 3.70 -0.56 17.23
CA ASP A 230 3.15 0.76 17.57
C ASP A 230 1.62 0.79 17.44
N THR A 231 1.07 0.17 16.41
CA THR A 231 -0.40 0.09 16.21
C THR A 231 -1.06 -0.72 17.34
N LEU A 232 -0.47 -1.86 17.71
CA LEU A 232 -0.93 -2.68 18.84
C LEU A 232 -0.88 -1.91 20.15
N ALA A 233 0.27 -1.30 20.46
CA ALA A 233 0.45 -0.51 21.66
C ALA A 233 -0.59 0.63 21.73
N ALA A 234 -0.79 1.38 20.64
CA ALA A 234 -1.76 2.47 20.59
C ALA A 234 -3.20 1.98 20.81
N GLY A 235 -3.59 0.85 20.18
CA GLY A 235 -4.91 0.26 20.36
C GLY A 235 -5.19 -0.18 21.79
N PHE A 236 -4.24 -0.87 22.42
CA PHE A 236 -4.39 -1.33 23.81
C PHE A 236 -4.37 -0.17 24.82
N VAL A 237 -3.48 0.82 24.64
CA VAL A 237 -3.47 2.04 25.49
C VAL A 237 -4.76 2.85 25.34
N ALA A 238 -5.44 2.76 24.18
CA ALA A 238 -6.75 3.37 23.95
C ALA A 238 -7.93 2.54 24.49
N GLY A 239 -7.69 1.40 25.17
CA GLY A 239 -8.75 0.52 25.63
C GLY A 239 -9.54 -0.17 24.50
N ARG A 240 -8.96 -0.27 23.29
CA ARG A 240 -9.61 -0.82 22.09
C ARG A 240 -9.26 -2.29 21.85
N ALA A 241 -9.17 -3.08 22.89
CA ALA A 241 -8.93 -4.52 22.73
C ALA A 241 -10.03 -5.17 21.86
N PRO A 242 -9.66 -6.04 20.90
CA PRO A 242 -10.64 -6.73 20.07
C PRO A 242 -11.55 -7.63 20.90
N THR A 243 -12.86 -7.62 20.63
CA THR A 243 -13.86 -8.45 21.32
C THR A 243 -14.59 -9.32 20.31
N GLY A 244 -14.69 -10.63 20.56
CA GLY A 244 -15.47 -11.55 19.71
C GLY A 244 -15.13 -11.42 18.23
N SER A 245 -16.10 -11.03 17.41
CA SER A 245 -15.95 -10.80 15.95
C SER A 245 -15.48 -9.39 15.59
N GLU A 246 -15.48 -8.44 16.53
CA GLU A 246 -15.16 -7.04 16.26
C GLU A 246 -13.67 -6.76 16.43
N ASP A 247 -13.05 -6.20 15.40
CA ASP A 247 -11.69 -5.69 15.37
C ASP A 247 -11.60 -4.45 14.48
N PRO A 248 -12.25 -3.34 14.87
CA PRO A 248 -12.34 -2.15 14.03
C PRO A 248 -10.96 -1.49 13.79
N TRP A 249 -9.99 -1.74 14.67
CA TRP A 249 -8.62 -1.24 14.57
C TRP A 249 -7.65 -2.21 13.91
N ALA A 250 -8.14 -3.36 13.45
CA ALA A 250 -7.34 -4.41 12.83
C ALA A 250 -6.16 -4.91 13.71
N LEU A 251 -6.32 -4.91 15.03
CA LEU A 251 -5.26 -5.29 15.97
C LEU A 251 -4.89 -6.77 15.82
N ARG A 252 -5.86 -7.66 15.56
CA ARG A 252 -5.56 -9.08 15.27
C ARG A 252 -4.71 -9.22 14.02
N ARG A 253 -5.03 -8.48 12.95
CA ARG A 253 -4.23 -8.48 11.72
C ARG A 253 -2.83 -7.92 11.97
N ALA A 254 -2.71 -6.87 12.78
CA ALA A 254 -1.41 -6.31 13.16
C ALA A 254 -0.58 -7.33 13.95
N ALA A 255 -1.18 -8.02 14.94
CA ALA A 255 -0.51 -9.05 15.73
C ALA A 255 -0.08 -10.24 14.87
N MET A 256 -0.97 -10.77 14.02
CA MET A 256 -0.65 -11.87 13.12
C MET A 256 0.45 -11.49 12.13
N GLY A 257 0.42 -10.28 11.58
CA GLY A 257 1.46 -9.78 10.69
C GLY A 257 2.81 -9.67 11.38
N ALA A 258 2.85 -9.15 12.62
CA ALA A 258 4.07 -9.08 13.43
C ALA A 258 4.67 -10.47 13.69
N LEU A 259 3.84 -11.44 14.11
CA LEU A 259 4.26 -12.81 14.36
C LEU A 259 4.75 -13.50 13.07
N ARG A 260 4.03 -13.36 11.95
CA ARG A 260 4.44 -13.94 10.67
C ARG A 260 5.79 -13.41 10.21
N ILE A 261 6.05 -12.09 10.34
CA ILE A 261 7.34 -11.51 9.99
C ILE A 261 8.46 -12.15 10.83
N CYS A 262 8.28 -12.28 12.14
CA CYS A 262 9.29 -12.85 13.02
C CYS A 262 9.54 -14.33 12.72
N LEU A 263 8.48 -15.12 12.51
CA LEU A 263 8.57 -16.56 12.25
C LEU A 263 9.23 -16.85 10.90
N GLU A 264 8.80 -16.18 9.83
CA GLU A 264 9.31 -16.42 8.49
C GLU A 264 10.79 -16.02 8.35
N ARG A 265 11.18 -14.96 9.05
CA ARG A 265 12.58 -14.52 9.07
C ARG A 265 13.42 -15.19 10.17
N ALA A 266 12.83 -16.10 10.94
CA ALA A 266 13.48 -16.75 12.08
C ALA A 266 14.11 -15.73 13.06
N TRP A 267 13.51 -14.56 13.23
CA TRP A 267 14.00 -13.51 14.11
C TRP A 267 13.71 -13.83 15.58
N LYS A 268 14.76 -13.82 16.41
CA LYS A 268 14.68 -14.04 17.84
C LYS A 268 14.71 -12.70 18.58
N VAL A 269 13.56 -12.01 18.59
CA VAL A 269 13.39 -10.74 19.30
C VAL A 269 12.44 -10.89 20.47
N ASP A 270 12.67 -10.16 21.55
CA ASP A 270 11.75 -10.11 22.69
C ASP A 270 10.60 -9.14 22.37
N LEU A 271 9.50 -9.70 21.83
CA LEU A 271 8.32 -8.92 21.50
C LEU A 271 7.67 -8.25 22.72
N ARG A 272 7.83 -8.82 23.93
CA ARG A 272 7.30 -8.21 25.16
C ARG A 272 8.06 -6.94 25.50
N ALA A 273 9.39 -6.99 25.45
CA ALA A 273 10.23 -5.81 25.67
C ALA A 273 9.93 -4.71 24.65
N LEU A 274 9.85 -5.06 23.36
CA LEU A 274 9.52 -4.13 22.28
C LEU A 274 8.12 -3.52 22.40
N LEU A 275 7.11 -4.29 22.84
CA LEU A 275 5.77 -3.76 23.12
C LEU A 275 5.78 -2.82 24.32
N SER A 276 6.53 -3.12 25.38
CA SER A 276 6.68 -2.23 26.54
C SER A 276 7.30 -0.90 26.12
N GLU A 277 8.34 -0.95 25.28
CA GLU A 277 8.98 0.25 24.70
C GLU A 277 8.00 1.06 23.83
N ALA A 278 7.15 0.39 23.03
CA ALA A 278 6.15 1.06 22.20
C ALA A 278 5.02 1.72 23.03
N ILE A 279 4.68 1.17 24.20
CA ILE A 279 3.64 1.67 25.09
C ILE A 279 4.09 2.94 25.82
N GLU A 280 5.34 3.02 26.26
CA GLU A 280 5.85 4.12 27.12
C GLU A 280 5.56 5.52 26.57
N PRO A 281 5.87 5.88 25.30
CA PRO A 281 5.58 7.20 24.77
C PRO A 281 4.07 7.48 24.65
N LEU A 282 3.26 6.44 24.44
CA LEU A 282 1.81 6.57 24.28
C LEU A 282 1.11 6.84 25.62
N GLN A 283 1.61 6.27 26.73
CA GLN A 283 1.08 6.53 28.06
C GLN A 283 1.28 7.98 28.49
N LYS A 284 2.37 8.62 28.06
CA LYS A 284 2.64 10.04 28.33
C LYS A 284 1.66 10.99 27.64
N LEU A 285 0.92 10.52 26.64
CA LEU A 285 -0.10 11.29 25.90
C LEU A 285 -1.50 11.16 26.53
N VAL A 286 -1.70 10.22 27.48
CA VAL A 286 -2.98 10.07 28.20
C VAL A 286 -3.06 11.15 29.27
N PRO A 287 -4.12 11.99 29.30
CA PRO A 287 -4.36 12.89 30.45
C PRO A 287 -4.47 12.07 31.74
N ALA A 288 -3.90 12.58 32.83
CA ALA A 288 -3.91 11.90 34.14
C ALA A 288 -5.33 11.58 34.67
N SER A 289 -6.38 12.23 34.13
CA SER A 289 -7.78 11.96 34.43
C SER A 289 -8.32 10.64 33.96
N ASP A 290 -7.70 10.03 32.93
CA ASP A 290 -8.20 8.81 32.25
C ASP A 290 -7.37 7.57 32.58
N ALA A 291 -6.41 7.71 33.51
CA ALA A 291 -5.51 6.63 33.95
C ALA A 291 -6.11 5.67 34.98
N THR A 292 -7.44 5.72 35.20
CA THR A 292 -8.14 4.85 36.14
C THR A 292 -9.07 3.89 35.38
N LEU A 293 -8.52 2.81 34.86
CA LEU A 293 -9.22 1.56 34.56
C LEU A 293 -8.26 0.37 34.71
#